data_8626fb5c2edee4678d2bca49fa712bca
#
_entry.id   8626fb5c2edee4678d2bca49fa712bca
#
_cell.length_a   1.000
_cell.length_b   1.000
_cell.length_c   1.000
_cell.angle_alpha   90.00
_cell.angle_beta   90.00
_cell.angle_gamma   90.00
#
_symmetry.space_group_name_H-M   'P 1'
#
loop_
_entity.id
_entity.type
_entity.pdbx_description
1 polymer ?
#
loop_
_entity_poly.entity_id
_entity_poly.type
_entity_poly.pdbx_seq_one_letter_code
_entity_poly.pdbx_strand_id
1 'polypeptide(L)'
;RKERGKSEVGTIFLKAFQEGNNVIIEVGDDGNGIDTESVKEKAVERGLVTPEAAEQLSQKEIIDFLFMPSFSMAKQISDISGRGVGLDVVKSNIEALGGDVEVRSKLGEGSKFIVRLPLTLAIIQALMVEIRDEKYAIALASIQTIEYISTSDIKYVESKEVIHIRGAVIPLIRMDQELDFEPVEDDENLTVVIVQKGDKTAGLVIDNLIGQQEIVIKSLGEYISTTKLISGATILGDGEVALILDVNTLM
;
A
#
# COMPACT_ATOMS: atom_id res chain seq x y z
N ARG A 1 -21.14 23.31 21.86
CA ARG A 1 -21.17 22.26 22.92
C ARG A 1 -22.34 22.49 23.86
N LYS A 2 -22.51 23.69 24.45
CA LYS A 2 -23.61 24.04 25.37
C LYS A 2 -25.00 23.78 24.78
N GLU A 3 -25.24 24.16 23.55
CA GLU A 3 -26.51 23.95 22.83
C GLU A 3 -26.90 22.48 22.71
N ARG A 4 -25.92 21.57 22.78
CA ARG A 4 -26.10 20.11 22.73
C ARG A 4 -26.00 19.43 24.09
N GLY A 5 -26.05 20.21 25.19
CA GLY A 5 -26.01 19.71 26.56
C GLY A 5 -24.65 19.08 26.98
N LYS A 6 -23.56 19.38 26.24
CA LYS A 6 -22.21 18.92 26.57
C LYS A 6 -21.47 19.93 27.47
N SER A 7 -20.49 19.46 28.24
CA SER A 7 -19.57 20.31 29.01
C SER A 7 -18.92 21.34 28.09
N GLU A 8 -18.66 22.54 28.62
CA GLU A 8 -17.92 23.57 27.88
C GLU A 8 -16.52 23.10 27.50
N VAL A 9 -15.87 22.39 28.41
CA VAL A 9 -14.55 21.81 28.21
C VAL A 9 -14.70 20.47 27.48
N GLY A 10 -14.08 20.35 26.33
CA GLY A 10 -13.99 19.10 25.58
C GLY A 10 -12.91 18.18 26.14
N THR A 11 -13.10 16.90 26.00
CA THR A 11 -12.15 15.88 26.44
C THR A 11 -11.56 15.16 25.22
N ILE A 12 -10.23 15.06 25.19
CA ILE A 12 -9.51 14.14 24.30
C ILE A 12 -8.87 13.09 25.20
N PHE A 13 -8.97 11.83 24.83
CA PHE A 13 -8.31 10.75 25.54
C PHE A 13 -7.37 9.97 24.61
N LEU A 14 -6.28 9.50 25.19
CA LEU A 14 -5.32 8.62 24.55
C LEU A 14 -5.14 7.38 25.42
N LYS A 15 -5.31 6.19 24.86
CA LYS A 15 -5.04 4.93 25.52
C LYS A 15 -4.12 4.09 24.65
N ALA A 16 -3.20 3.36 25.27
CA ALA A 16 -2.38 2.38 24.60
C ALA A 16 -2.33 1.11 25.47
N PHE A 17 -2.56 -0.04 24.85
CA PHE A 17 -2.52 -1.33 25.52
C PHE A 17 -2.18 -2.43 24.51
N GLN A 18 -1.76 -3.57 25.02
CA GLN A 18 -1.51 -4.74 24.21
C GLN A 18 -2.75 -5.64 24.16
N GLU A 19 -3.07 -6.10 22.95
CA GLU A 19 -4.12 -7.10 22.71
C GLU A 19 -3.57 -8.20 21.78
N GLY A 20 -3.34 -9.38 22.35
CA GLY A 20 -2.68 -10.47 21.62
C GLY A 20 -1.29 -10.07 21.14
N ASN A 21 -1.06 -10.15 19.84
CA ASN A 21 0.21 -9.79 19.20
C ASN A 21 0.22 -8.35 18.65
N ASN A 22 -0.72 -7.50 19.04
CA ASN A 22 -0.82 -6.12 18.58
C ASN A 22 -0.74 -5.14 19.75
N VAL A 23 -0.20 -3.96 19.47
CA VAL A 23 -0.40 -2.75 20.27
C VAL A 23 -1.61 -2.03 19.71
N ILE A 24 -2.57 -1.74 20.58
CA ILE A 24 -3.74 -0.95 20.25
C ILE A 24 -3.55 0.46 20.81
N ILE A 25 -3.67 1.46 19.95
CA ILE A 25 -3.64 2.87 20.34
C ILE A 25 -5.02 3.46 20.02
N GLU A 26 -5.73 3.90 21.05
CA GLU A 26 -7.01 4.57 20.91
C GLU A 26 -6.83 6.07 21.17
N VAL A 27 -7.22 6.89 20.19
CA VAL A 27 -7.34 8.34 20.31
C VAL A 27 -8.80 8.70 20.14
N GLY A 28 -9.41 9.34 21.12
CA GLY A 28 -10.82 9.67 21.03
C GLY A 28 -11.14 11.03 21.62
N ASP A 29 -12.30 11.55 21.22
CA ASP A 29 -12.85 12.81 21.69
C ASP A 29 -14.35 12.67 22.02
N ASP A 30 -14.85 13.59 22.82
CA ASP A 30 -16.27 13.76 23.13
C ASP A 30 -16.90 14.88 22.30
N GLY A 31 -16.35 15.15 21.11
CA GLY A 31 -16.76 16.21 20.20
C GLY A 31 -18.10 15.95 19.52
N ASN A 32 -18.25 16.50 18.31
CA ASN A 32 -19.50 16.35 17.57
C ASN A 32 -19.67 15.01 16.87
N GLY A 33 -18.60 14.22 16.79
CA GLY A 33 -18.58 13.06 15.92
C GLY A 33 -18.51 13.42 14.43
N ILE A 34 -18.54 12.41 13.58
CA ILE A 34 -18.50 12.52 12.12
C ILE A 34 -19.92 12.43 11.60
N ASP A 35 -20.31 13.41 10.81
CA ASP A 35 -21.58 13.41 10.07
C ASP A 35 -21.40 12.60 8.79
N THR A 36 -21.85 11.35 8.82
CA THR A 36 -21.72 10.42 7.71
C THR A 36 -22.56 10.83 6.48
N GLU A 37 -23.68 11.52 6.66
CA GLU A 37 -24.45 12.04 5.52
C GLU A 37 -23.66 13.12 4.78
N SER A 38 -23.05 14.05 5.49
CA SER A 38 -22.18 15.07 4.88
C SER A 38 -20.95 14.46 4.19
N VAL A 39 -20.40 13.36 4.72
CA VAL A 39 -19.28 12.63 4.07
C VAL A 39 -19.77 11.96 2.79
N LYS A 40 -20.92 11.30 2.84
CA LYS A 40 -21.57 10.62 1.69
C LYS A 40 -21.86 11.61 0.56
N GLU A 41 -22.53 12.72 0.87
CA GLU A 41 -22.82 13.78 -0.10
C GLU A 41 -21.53 14.28 -0.79
N LYS A 42 -20.49 14.51 -0.02
CA LYS A 42 -19.20 14.99 -0.56
C LYS A 42 -18.49 13.94 -1.40
N ALA A 43 -18.60 12.65 -1.07
CA ALA A 43 -18.06 11.57 -1.88
C ALA A 43 -18.77 11.49 -3.26
N VAL A 44 -20.08 11.67 -3.30
CA VAL A 44 -20.86 11.77 -4.53
C VAL A 44 -20.48 13.01 -5.33
N GLU A 45 -20.39 14.19 -4.70
CA GLU A 45 -19.99 15.45 -5.33
C GLU A 45 -18.64 15.34 -6.03
N ARG A 46 -17.72 14.58 -5.43
CA ARG A 46 -16.36 14.33 -5.97
C ARG A 46 -16.30 13.19 -6.98
N GLY A 47 -17.40 12.52 -7.26
CA GLY A 47 -17.44 11.41 -8.21
C GLY A 47 -16.75 10.13 -7.72
N LEU A 48 -16.52 9.99 -6.40
CA LEU A 48 -15.91 8.80 -5.82
C LEU A 48 -16.88 7.62 -5.76
N VAL A 49 -18.17 7.92 -5.75
CA VAL A 49 -19.27 6.93 -5.71
C VAL A 49 -20.49 7.52 -6.42
N THR A 50 -21.29 6.67 -7.07
CA THR A 50 -22.57 7.13 -7.66
C THR A 50 -23.63 7.31 -6.57
N PRO A 51 -24.65 8.17 -6.77
CA PRO A 51 -25.72 8.38 -5.79
C PRO A 51 -26.40 7.06 -5.37
N GLU A 52 -26.67 6.17 -6.34
CA GLU A 52 -27.33 4.89 -6.10
C GLU A 52 -26.48 3.94 -5.27
N ALA A 53 -25.16 3.89 -5.53
CA ALA A 53 -24.22 3.08 -4.75
C ALA A 53 -24.01 3.66 -3.34
N ALA A 54 -24.02 4.98 -3.21
CA ALA A 54 -23.85 5.66 -1.92
C ALA A 54 -24.94 5.33 -0.90
N GLU A 55 -26.18 5.06 -1.38
CA GLU A 55 -27.29 4.65 -0.51
C GLU A 55 -27.15 3.24 0.06
N GLN A 56 -26.29 2.40 -0.52
CA GLN A 56 -26.06 1.02 -0.08
C GLN A 56 -24.84 0.89 0.83
N LEU A 57 -24.04 1.95 0.98
CA LEU A 57 -22.84 1.92 1.80
C LEU A 57 -23.15 1.84 3.29
N SER A 58 -22.41 1.00 3.98
CA SER A 58 -22.39 0.97 5.44
C SER A 58 -21.74 2.24 6.02
N GLN A 59 -22.04 2.54 7.27
CA GLN A 59 -21.42 3.68 7.98
C GLN A 59 -19.88 3.60 7.96
N LYS A 60 -19.32 2.39 8.04
CA LYS A 60 -17.88 2.17 7.97
C LYS A 60 -17.32 2.57 6.60
N GLU A 61 -17.92 2.10 5.52
CA GLU A 61 -17.48 2.42 4.16
C GLU A 61 -17.56 3.92 3.87
N ILE A 62 -18.58 4.60 4.42
CA ILE A 62 -18.68 6.06 4.29
C ILE A 62 -17.54 6.75 5.04
N ILE A 63 -17.23 6.32 6.26
CA ILE A 63 -16.11 6.88 7.05
C ILE A 63 -14.76 6.62 6.38
N ASP A 64 -14.59 5.50 5.70
CA ASP A 64 -13.35 5.14 5.00
C ASP A 64 -12.98 6.15 3.89
N PHE A 65 -13.95 6.90 3.32
CA PHE A 65 -13.64 8.01 2.40
C PHE A 65 -12.75 9.10 3.03
N LEU A 66 -12.79 9.27 4.35
CA LEU A 66 -11.93 10.26 5.03
C LEU A 66 -10.43 9.96 4.88
N PHE A 67 -10.09 8.72 4.59
CA PHE A 67 -8.72 8.27 4.36
C PHE A 67 -8.30 8.30 2.89
N MET A 68 -9.18 8.71 1.99
CA MET A 68 -8.81 8.84 0.58
C MET A 68 -7.95 10.08 0.35
N PRO A 69 -6.95 10.00 -0.56
CA PRO A 69 -6.10 11.13 -0.89
C PRO A 69 -6.93 12.36 -1.27
N SER A 70 -6.55 13.50 -0.70
CA SER A 70 -7.22 14.79 -0.93
C SER A 70 -8.68 14.88 -0.45
N PHE A 71 -9.21 13.87 0.23
CA PHE A 71 -10.55 13.93 0.81
C PHE A 71 -10.52 14.70 2.14
N SER A 72 -10.84 16.00 2.11
CA SER A 72 -10.94 16.84 3.31
C SER A 72 -12.34 17.42 3.45
N MET A 73 -12.91 17.36 4.64
CA MET A 73 -14.18 18.00 4.98
C MET A 73 -14.05 19.52 5.23
N ALA A 74 -12.83 20.03 5.37
CA ALA A 74 -12.59 21.45 5.62
C ALA A 74 -12.95 22.30 4.40
N LYS A 75 -13.71 23.36 4.60
CA LYS A 75 -14.09 24.37 3.58
C LYS A 75 -12.94 25.34 3.27
N GLN A 76 -11.95 25.45 4.15
CA GLN A 76 -10.74 26.26 3.98
C GLN A 76 -9.54 25.48 4.55
N ILE A 77 -8.41 25.55 3.86
CA ILE A 77 -7.12 25.07 4.39
C ILE A 77 -6.77 26.00 5.55
N SER A 78 -6.96 25.54 6.80
CA SER A 78 -6.52 26.29 7.95
C SER A 78 -5.01 26.13 8.11
N ASP A 79 -4.31 27.25 8.35
CA ASP A 79 -2.85 27.32 8.58
C ASP A 79 -2.35 26.46 9.76
N ILE A 80 -3.24 25.85 10.53
CA ILE A 80 -2.91 24.97 11.67
C ILE A 80 -2.40 23.60 11.19
N SER A 81 -2.76 23.18 9.97
CA SER A 81 -2.25 21.95 9.32
C SER A 81 -1.18 22.27 8.27
N GLY A 82 -0.30 23.21 8.53
CA GLY A 82 0.70 23.79 7.61
C GLY A 82 1.66 22.81 6.89
N ARG A 83 1.37 21.52 6.90
CA ARG A 83 2.12 20.50 6.17
C ARG A 83 1.25 19.66 5.23
N GLY A 84 -0.04 19.98 5.02
CA GLY A 84 -0.89 19.21 4.10
C GLY A 84 -1.09 17.73 4.50
N VAL A 85 -0.91 17.40 5.78
CA VAL A 85 -1.01 16.03 6.28
C VAL A 85 -2.47 15.71 6.55
N GLY A 86 -3.10 14.90 5.70
CA GLY A 86 -4.46 14.40 5.88
C GLY A 86 -4.48 13.03 6.59
N LEU A 87 -5.67 12.51 6.79
CA LEU A 87 -5.85 11.16 7.35
C LEU A 87 -5.33 10.06 6.41
N ASP A 88 -5.26 10.34 5.12
CA ASP A 88 -4.63 9.49 4.10
C ASP A 88 -3.15 9.19 4.43
N VAL A 89 -2.38 10.21 4.80
CA VAL A 89 -0.98 10.05 5.21
C VAL A 89 -0.87 9.26 6.51
N VAL A 90 -1.78 9.48 7.48
CA VAL A 90 -1.82 8.70 8.72
C VAL A 90 -2.05 7.23 8.42
N LYS A 91 -3.04 6.92 7.57
CA LYS A 91 -3.35 5.54 7.17
C LYS A 91 -2.17 4.89 6.46
N SER A 92 -1.59 5.56 5.47
CA SER A 92 -0.42 5.04 4.73
C SER A 92 0.78 4.75 5.64
N ASN A 93 1.07 5.61 6.61
CA ASN A 93 2.16 5.38 7.55
C ASN A 93 1.91 4.19 8.49
N ILE A 94 0.66 3.99 8.91
CA ILE A 94 0.27 2.85 9.76
C ILE A 94 0.34 1.56 8.96
N GLU A 95 -0.17 1.55 7.72
CA GLU A 95 -0.11 0.40 6.82
C GLU A 95 1.33 0.04 6.45
N ALA A 96 2.21 1.01 6.27
CA ALA A 96 3.65 0.79 6.04
C ALA A 96 4.33 0.08 7.22
N LEU A 97 3.78 0.19 8.42
CA LEU A 97 4.22 -0.53 9.62
C LEU A 97 3.51 -1.89 9.78
N GLY A 98 2.72 -2.32 8.79
CA GLY A 98 1.92 -3.54 8.87
C GLY A 98 0.71 -3.42 9.79
N GLY A 99 0.32 -2.20 10.16
CA GLY A 99 -0.81 -1.92 11.02
C GLY A 99 -2.08 -1.61 10.26
N ASP A 100 -3.12 -1.31 11.01
CA ASP A 100 -4.45 -0.93 10.52
C ASP A 100 -5.04 0.20 11.37
N VAL A 101 -5.90 1.02 10.75
CA VAL A 101 -6.60 2.11 11.43
C VAL A 101 -8.11 2.01 11.18
N GLU A 102 -8.86 1.99 12.27
CA GLU A 102 -10.33 1.97 12.27
C GLU A 102 -10.87 3.25 12.93
N VAL A 103 -11.96 3.79 12.41
CA VAL A 103 -12.66 4.93 13.02
C VAL A 103 -14.06 4.50 13.45
N ARG A 104 -14.38 4.76 14.70
CA ARG A 104 -15.73 4.64 15.25
C ARG A 104 -16.23 6.02 15.66
N SER A 105 -17.33 6.42 15.11
CA SER A 105 -17.90 7.75 15.41
C SER A 105 -19.42 7.66 15.46
N LYS A 106 -20.00 8.51 16.33
CA LYS A 106 -21.43 8.70 16.41
C LYS A 106 -21.72 10.21 16.50
N LEU A 107 -22.55 10.67 15.58
CA LEU A 107 -22.93 12.07 15.53
C LEU A 107 -23.53 12.55 16.86
N GLY A 108 -23.04 13.64 17.39
CA GLY A 108 -23.42 14.18 18.69
C GLY A 108 -22.64 13.59 19.88
N GLU A 109 -21.94 12.48 19.75
CA GLU A 109 -21.23 11.82 20.86
C GLU A 109 -19.70 12.01 20.82
N GLY A 110 -19.09 11.94 19.64
CA GLY A 110 -17.66 12.07 19.46
C GLY A 110 -17.09 11.05 18.50
N SER A 111 -15.76 10.97 18.40
CA SER A 111 -15.07 10.04 17.53
C SER A 111 -13.94 9.32 18.26
N LYS A 112 -13.63 8.11 17.80
CA LYS A 112 -12.51 7.28 18.27
C LYS A 112 -11.76 6.71 17.07
N PHE A 113 -10.47 6.98 17.02
CA PHE A 113 -9.52 6.36 16.10
C PHE A 113 -8.82 5.21 16.84
N ILE A 114 -8.81 4.05 16.24
CA ILE A 114 -8.23 2.83 16.80
C ILE A 114 -7.13 2.38 15.84
N VAL A 115 -5.89 2.54 16.25
CA VAL A 115 -4.72 2.11 15.51
C VAL A 115 -4.28 0.76 16.07
N ARG A 116 -4.11 -0.23 15.20
CA ARG A 116 -3.57 -1.55 15.52
C ARG A 116 -2.19 -1.68 14.89
N LEU A 117 -1.17 -1.91 15.67
CA LEU A 117 0.19 -2.12 15.21
C LEU A 117 0.67 -3.50 15.67
N PRO A 118 1.21 -4.34 14.78
CA PRO A 118 1.78 -5.63 15.19
C PRO A 118 3.02 -5.39 16.06
N LEU A 119 3.16 -6.18 17.13
CA LEU A 119 4.35 -6.18 17.98
C LEU A 119 5.57 -6.83 17.31
N THR A 120 5.32 -7.67 16.32
CA THR A 120 6.36 -8.32 15.53
C THR A 120 6.70 -7.44 14.34
N LEU A 121 7.96 -7.43 13.95
CA LEU A 121 8.36 -6.92 12.64
C LEU A 121 7.50 -7.58 11.56
N ALA A 122 7.12 -6.82 10.54
CA ALA A 122 6.35 -7.35 9.42
C ALA A 122 7.18 -8.44 8.72
N ILE A 123 6.87 -9.70 9.04
CA ILE A 123 7.44 -10.86 8.36
C ILE A 123 6.55 -11.17 7.18
N ILE A 124 7.10 -11.18 5.99
CA ILE A 124 6.39 -11.59 4.78
C ILE A 124 7.09 -12.77 4.12
N GLN A 125 6.31 -13.58 3.42
CA GLN A 125 6.84 -14.56 2.49
C GLN A 125 7.24 -13.84 1.20
N ALA A 126 8.47 -14.02 0.75
CA ALA A 126 8.99 -13.42 -0.46
C ALA A 126 9.66 -14.45 -1.35
N LEU A 127 9.62 -14.20 -2.63
CA LEU A 127 10.45 -14.85 -3.64
C LEU A 127 11.74 -14.05 -3.75
N MET A 128 12.86 -14.69 -3.45
CA MET A 128 14.19 -14.12 -3.66
C MET A 128 14.61 -14.36 -5.08
N VAL A 129 15.00 -13.29 -5.74
CA VAL A 129 15.46 -13.32 -7.15
C VAL A 129 16.80 -12.60 -7.25
N GLU A 130 17.52 -12.88 -8.31
CA GLU A 130 18.76 -12.22 -8.67
C GLU A 130 18.58 -11.44 -9.96
N ILE A 131 19.01 -10.20 -9.95
CA ILE A 131 19.05 -9.32 -11.12
C ILE A 131 20.48 -8.79 -11.17
N ARG A 132 21.22 -9.20 -12.18
CA ARG A 132 22.67 -9.09 -12.21
C ARG A 132 23.27 -9.79 -10.99
N ASP A 133 24.18 -9.18 -10.29
CA ASP A 133 24.83 -9.74 -9.10
C ASP A 133 24.14 -9.30 -7.78
N GLU A 134 22.93 -8.76 -7.87
CA GLU A 134 22.20 -8.22 -6.72
C GLU A 134 20.93 -9.02 -6.38
N LYS A 135 20.66 -9.17 -5.09
CA LYS A 135 19.51 -9.91 -4.57
C LYS A 135 18.31 -8.98 -4.32
N TYR A 136 17.17 -9.37 -4.86
CA TYR A 136 15.89 -8.69 -4.67
C TYR A 136 14.85 -9.63 -4.10
N ALA A 137 13.85 -9.05 -3.43
CA ALA A 137 12.71 -9.77 -2.89
C ALA A 137 11.42 -9.29 -3.53
N ILE A 138 10.56 -10.21 -3.95
CA ILE A 138 9.20 -9.95 -4.44
C ILE A 138 8.21 -10.57 -3.47
N ALA A 139 7.27 -9.79 -2.93
CA ALA A 139 6.24 -10.32 -2.02
C ALA A 139 5.44 -11.44 -2.72
N LEU A 140 5.37 -12.62 -2.10
CA LEU A 140 4.66 -13.79 -2.68
C LEU A 140 3.18 -13.49 -2.94
N ALA A 141 2.56 -12.62 -2.14
CA ALA A 141 1.17 -12.20 -2.31
C ALA A 141 0.91 -11.47 -3.64
N SER A 142 1.95 -10.93 -4.28
CA SER A 142 1.86 -10.25 -5.57
C SER A 142 2.15 -11.18 -6.75
N ILE A 143 2.60 -12.40 -6.52
CA ILE A 143 3.04 -13.33 -7.56
C ILE A 143 1.88 -14.26 -7.95
N GLN A 144 1.62 -14.36 -9.24
CA GLN A 144 0.64 -15.27 -9.78
C GLN A 144 1.29 -16.61 -10.20
N THR A 145 2.39 -16.56 -10.95
CA THR A 145 3.13 -17.73 -11.44
C THR A 145 4.55 -17.32 -11.86
N ILE A 146 5.40 -18.32 -12.09
CA ILE A 146 6.73 -18.15 -12.66
C ILE A 146 6.76 -18.94 -13.95
N GLU A 147 7.22 -18.34 -15.04
CA GLU A 147 7.26 -18.96 -16.36
C GLU A 147 8.68 -18.87 -16.92
N TYR A 148 9.07 -19.91 -17.67
CA TYR A 148 10.30 -19.93 -18.45
C TYR A 148 9.90 -19.79 -19.91
N ILE A 149 10.35 -18.73 -20.56
CA ILE A 149 9.97 -18.40 -21.93
C ILE A 149 11.18 -18.35 -22.85
N SER A 150 10.99 -18.67 -24.11
CA SER A 150 12.01 -18.41 -25.13
C SER A 150 11.95 -16.94 -25.55
N THR A 151 13.10 -16.32 -25.81
CA THR A 151 13.17 -14.97 -26.40
C THR A 151 12.41 -14.89 -27.73
N SER A 152 12.28 -16.01 -28.46
CA SER A 152 11.47 -16.08 -29.67
C SER A 152 9.96 -15.94 -29.46
N ASP A 153 9.46 -16.14 -28.25
CA ASP A 153 8.04 -15.99 -27.90
C ASP A 153 7.65 -14.55 -27.60
N ILE A 154 8.64 -13.66 -27.47
CA ILE A 154 8.42 -12.24 -27.20
C ILE A 154 7.87 -11.57 -28.47
N LYS A 155 6.78 -10.83 -28.30
CA LYS A 155 6.15 -10.02 -29.35
C LYS A 155 6.16 -8.56 -28.94
N TYR A 156 5.96 -7.69 -29.90
CA TYR A 156 5.93 -6.23 -29.67
C TYR A 156 4.53 -5.71 -29.95
N VAL A 157 3.96 -4.98 -28.98
CA VAL A 157 2.70 -4.24 -29.11
C VAL A 157 2.99 -2.82 -28.68
N GLU A 158 2.77 -1.83 -29.57
CA GLU A 158 3.07 -0.41 -29.30
C GLU A 158 4.50 -0.17 -28.75
N SER A 159 5.48 -0.86 -29.29
CA SER A 159 6.89 -0.81 -28.87
C SER A 159 7.18 -1.39 -27.46
N LYS A 160 6.22 -2.08 -26.86
CA LYS A 160 6.41 -2.80 -25.60
C LYS A 160 6.51 -4.29 -25.84
N GLU A 161 7.41 -4.93 -25.13
CA GLU A 161 7.54 -6.38 -25.13
C GLU A 161 6.33 -7.01 -24.44
N VAL A 162 5.77 -8.03 -25.06
CA VAL A 162 4.64 -8.79 -24.51
C VAL A 162 4.84 -10.27 -24.76
N ILE A 163 4.25 -11.10 -23.89
CA ILE A 163 4.15 -12.54 -24.09
C ILE A 163 2.70 -12.99 -24.05
N HIS A 164 2.44 -14.13 -24.70
CA HIS A 164 1.12 -14.76 -24.70
C HIS A 164 1.13 -15.97 -23.77
N ILE A 165 0.44 -15.87 -22.62
CA ILE A 165 0.31 -16.98 -21.68
C ILE A 165 -1.17 -17.27 -21.45
N ARG A 166 -1.60 -18.52 -21.67
CA ARG A 166 -2.98 -19.00 -21.39
C ARG A 166 -4.09 -18.11 -21.96
N GLY A 167 -3.83 -17.51 -23.14
CA GLY A 167 -4.80 -16.64 -23.81
C GLY A 167 -4.80 -15.18 -23.38
N ALA A 168 -3.95 -14.81 -22.42
CA ALA A 168 -3.75 -13.42 -22.00
C ALA A 168 -2.46 -12.84 -22.63
N VAL A 169 -2.48 -11.56 -22.96
CA VAL A 169 -1.31 -10.77 -23.38
C VAL A 169 -0.75 -10.08 -22.14
N ILE A 170 0.48 -10.42 -21.78
CA ILE A 170 1.13 -9.92 -20.57
C ILE A 170 2.32 -9.05 -20.97
N PRO A 171 2.36 -7.76 -20.59
CA PRO A 171 3.52 -6.90 -20.83
C PRO A 171 4.70 -7.37 -19.99
N LEU A 172 5.90 -7.34 -20.59
CA LEU A 172 7.16 -7.60 -19.91
C LEU A 172 7.79 -6.31 -19.40
N ILE A 173 8.38 -6.40 -18.23
CA ILE A 173 9.17 -5.34 -17.60
C ILE A 173 10.57 -5.93 -17.40
N ARG A 174 11.55 -5.32 -18.06
CA ARG A 174 12.97 -5.69 -17.94
C ARG A 174 13.52 -5.09 -16.66
N MET A 175 13.72 -5.90 -15.63
CA MET A 175 14.13 -5.40 -14.32
C MET A 175 15.54 -4.82 -14.30
N ASP A 176 16.43 -5.31 -15.15
CA ASP A 176 17.75 -4.72 -15.35
C ASP A 176 17.68 -3.28 -15.87
N GLN A 177 16.78 -3.01 -16.83
CA GLN A 177 16.56 -1.66 -17.36
C GLN A 177 15.88 -0.73 -16.35
N GLU A 178 14.87 -1.23 -15.63
CA GLU A 178 14.17 -0.45 -14.60
C GLU A 178 15.07 -0.09 -13.40
N LEU A 179 16.10 -0.90 -13.15
CA LEU A 179 17.08 -0.70 -12.08
C LEU A 179 18.37 -0.01 -12.57
N ASP A 180 18.37 0.51 -13.81
CA ASP A 180 19.50 1.22 -14.43
C ASP A 180 20.80 0.39 -14.53
N PHE A 181 20.69 -0.94 -14.69
CA PHE A 181 21.85 -1.79 -14.99
C PHE A 181 22.25 -1.67 -16.47
N GLU A 182 23.54 -1.93 -16.77
CA GLU A 182 24.01 -2.01 -18.13
C GLU A 182 23.33 -3.16 -18.89
N PRO A 183 22.87 -2.94 -20.13
CA PRO A 183 22.27 -3.98 -20.94
C PRO A 183 23.26 -5.11 -21.21
N VAL A 184 22.79 -6.35 -21.08
CA VAL A 184 23.52 -7.56 -21.47
C VAL A 184 22.70 -8.31 -22.51
N GLU A 185 23.34 -9.07 -23.39
CA GLU A 185 22.64 -9.93 -24.35
C GLU A 185 21.76 -10.94 -23.60
N ASP A 186 20.53 -11.10 -24.08
CA ASP A 186 19.60 -12.07 -23.53
C ASP A 186 20.07 -13.50 -23.77
N ASP A 187 19.85 -14.35 -22.80
CA ASP A 187 19.90 -15.79 -22.99
C ASP A 187 18.76 -16.27 -23.90
N GLU A 188 18.90 -17.46 -24.51
CA GLU A 188 17.81 -18.04 -25.30
C GLU A 188 16.50 -18.20 -24.53
N ASN A 189 16.60 -18.37 -23.21
CA ASN A 189 15.46 -18.53 -22.31
C ASN A 189 15.51 -17.49 -21.19
N LEU A 190 14.37 -16.89 -20.91
CA LEU A 190 14.22 -15.91 -19.85
C LEU A 190 13.33 -16.46 -18.71
N THR A 191 13.66 -16.08 -17.49
CA THR A 191 12.82 -16.34 -16.33
C THR A 191 11.92 -15.13 -16.09
N VAL A 192 10.61 -15.36 -16.07
CA VAL A 192 9.60 -14.30 -15.92
C VAL A 192 8.73 -14.58 -14.71
N VAL A 193 8.72 -13.65 -13.75
CA VAL A 193 7.80 -13.68 -12.60
C VAL A 193 6.56 -12.91 -12.97
N ILE A 194 5.44 -13.60 -13.12
CA ILE A 194 4.14 -12.97 -13.40
C ILE A 194 3.58 -12.42 -12.10
N VAL A 195 3.43 -11.12 -12.05
CA VAL A 195 2.86 -10.38 -10.90
C VAL A 195 1.50 -9.79 -11.25
N GLN A 196 0.65 -9.64 -10.23
CA GLN A 196 -0.70 -9.12 -10.37
C GLN A 196 -1.03 -8.08 -9.31
N LYS A 197 -1.74 -7.02 -9.71
CA LYS A 197 -2.35 -6.02 -8.83
C LYS A 197 -3.76 -5.67 -9.32
N GLY A 198 -4.77 -6.09 -8.58
CA GLY A 198 -6.16 -5.98 -9.05
C GLY A 198 -6.35 -6.69 -10.38
N ASP A 199 -6.79 -5.98 -11.40
CA ASP A 199 -7.00 -6.51 -12.76
C ASP A 199 -5.78 -6.39 -13.68
N LYS A 200 -4.68 -5.79 -13.21
CA LYS A 200 -3.46 -5.64 -14.00
C LYS A 200 -2.50 -6.79 -13.73
N THR A 201 -1.82 -7.23 -14.79
CA THR A 201 -0.80 -8.27 -14.75
C THR A 201 0.41 -7.82 -15.54
N ALA A 202 1.62 -8.11 -15.04
CA ALA A 202 2.88 -7.86 -15.74
C ALA A 202 3.86 -9.02 -15.50
N GLY A 203 4.81 -9.21 -16.41
CA GLY A 203 5.88 -10.17 -16.27
C GLY A 203 7.20 -9.46 -15.96
N LEU A 204 7.76 -9.70 -14.80
CA LEU A 204 9.08 -9.19 -14.43
C LEU A 204 10.16 -10.15 -14.93
N VAL A 205 11.00 -9.68 -15.84
CA VAL A 205 12.14 -10.47 -16.35
C VAL A 205 13.28 -10.35 -15.34
N ILE A 206 13.74 -11.51 -14.87
CA ILE A 206 14.81 -11.65 -13.89
C ILE A 206 15.90 -12.59 -14.41
N ASP A 207 17.10 -12.50 -13.85
CA ASP A 207 18.20 -13.39 -14.27
C ASP A 207 18.06 -14.77 -13.62
N ASN A 208 17.99 -14.83 -12.28
CA ASN A 208 17.92 -16.11 -11.56
C ASN A 208 16.85 -16.12 -10.48
N LEU A 209 16.34 -17.32 -10.24
CA LEU A 209 15.44 -17.61 -9.13
C LEU A 209 16.23 -18.23 -7.98
N ILE A 210 16.28 -17.57 -6.81
CA ILE A 210 16.99 -18.08 -5.64
C ILE A 210 16.06 -19.01 -4.84
N GLY A 211 14.82 -18.61 -4.60
CA GLY A 211 13.83 -19.41 -3.89
C GLY A 211 12.94 -18.58 -2.95
N GLN A 212 12.07 -19.28 -2.24
CA GLN A 212 11.15 -18.64 -1.28
C GLN A 212 11.79 -18.55 0.10
N GLN A 213 11.59 -17.39 0.75
CA GLN A 213 12.10 -17.13 2.09
C GLN A 213 11.16 -16.22 2.88
N GLU A 214 11.11 -16.41 4.19
CA GLU A 214 10.52 -15.43 5.11
C GLU A 214 11.51 -14.30 5.34
N ILE A 215 11.07 -13.08 5.13
CA ILE A 215 11.89 -11.90 5.29
C ILE A 215 11.24 -10.89 6.24
N VAL A 216 12.07 -10.11 6.91
CA VAL A 216 11.65 -9.01 7.76
C VAL A 216 11.77 -7.71 6.98
N ILE A 217 10.66 -7.00 6.78
CA ILE A 217 10.70 -5.71 6.10
C ILE A 217 11.31 -4.67 7.02
N LYS A 218 12.32 -3.97 6.52
CA LYS A 218 12.91 -2.77 7.14
C LYS A 218 12.72 -1.58 6.22
N SER A 219 12.18 -0.49 6.77
CA SER A 219 12.09 0.77 6.04
C SER A 219 13.49 1.33 5.74
N LEU A 220 13.69 1.85 4.53
CA LEU A 220 14.95 2.45 4.09
C LEU A 220 15.20 3.85 4.68
N GLY A 221 14.26 4.41 5.46
CA GLY A 221 14.35 5.76 5.99
C GLY A 221 14.23 6.85 4.91
N GLU A 222 14.19 8.12 5.34
CA GLU A 222 13.99 9.25 4.42
C GLU A 222 15.15 9.49 3.43
N TYR A 223 16.33 8.98 3.73
CA TYR A 223 17.56 9.24 2.94
C TYR A 223 17.70 8.40 1.67
N ILE A 224 16.94 7.29 1.55
CA ILE A 224 17.04 6.34 0.42
C ILE A 224 15.71 6.25 -0.35
N SER A 225 14.74 7.09 -0.03
CA SER A 225 13.37 7.07 -0.60
C SER A 225 13.27 7.59 -2.05
N THR A 226 14.38 7.74 -2.77
CA THR A 226 14.39 8.32 -4.12
C THR A 226 13.93 7.36 -5.21
N THR A 227 13.95 6.06 -4.98
CA THR A 227 13.52 5.07 -5.99
C THR A 227 12.13 4.55 -5.63
N LYS A 228 11.14 4.91 -6.44
CA LYS A 228 9.75 4.43 -6.28
C LYS A 228 9.61 2.92 -6.47
N LEU A 229 10.62 2.26 -7.03
CA LEU A 229 10.63 0.82 -7.32
C LEU A 229 10.89 -0.06 -6.09
N ILE A 230 11.37 0.51 -4.99
CA ILE A 230 11.78 -0.21 -3.78
C ILE A 230 10.88 0.18 -2.61
N SER A 231 10.21 -0.81 -2.02
CA SER A 231 9.33 -0.61 -0.85
C SER A 231 10.06 -0.72 0.49
N GLY A 232 11.25 -1.33 0.50
CA GLY A 232 12.02 -1.56 1.71
C GLY A 232 13.26 -2.41 1.44
N ALA A 233 13.89 -2.86 2.51
CA ALA A 233 15.01 -3.79 2.47
C ALA A 233 14.83 -4.90 3.51
N THR A 234 15.56 -5.97 3.35
CA THR A 234 15.71 -7.03 4.35
C THR A 234 17.18 -7.38 4.52
N ILE A 235 17.51 -7.97 5.67
CA ILE A 235 18.83 -8.57 5.90
C ILE A 235 18.63 -10.07 5.91
N LEU A 236 19.34 -10.74 5.02
CA LEU A 236 19.29 -12.18 4.86
C LEU A 236 20.10 -12.89 5.97
N GLY A 237 19.94 -14.21 6.07
CA GLY A 237 20.62 -15.01 7.11
C GLY A 237 22.15 -15.03 6.98
N ASP A 238 22.70 -14.74 5.81
CA ASP A 238 24.13 -14.58 5.52
C ASP A 238 24.67 -13.17 5.83
N GLY A 239 23.76 -12.23 6.21
CA GLY A 239 24.09 -10.84 6.50
C GLY A 239 24.03 -9.92 5.29
N GLU A 240 23.74 -10.43 4.09
CA GLU A 240 23.55 -9.61 2.88
C GLU A 240 22.23 -8.84 2.96
N VAL A 241 22.20 -7.70 2.29
CA VAL A 241 20.99 -6.87 2.17
C VAL A 241 20.31 -7.18 0.85
N ALA A 242 19.02 -7.48 0.89
CA ALA A 242 18.19 -7.58 -0.30
C ALA A 242 17.16 -6.46 -0.31
N LEU A 243 16.96 -5.83 -1.47
CA LEU A 243 15.95 -4.79 -1.66
C LEU A 243 14.60 -5.42 -2.02
N ILE A 244 13.51 -4.86 -1.48
CA ILE A 244 12.15 -5.36 -1.70
C ILE A 244 11.51 -4.55 -2.82
N LEU A 245 11.19 -5.19 -3.94
CA LEU A 245 10.57 -4.57 -5.10
C LEU A 245 9.11 -4.17 -4.79
N ASP A 246 8.74 -2.95 -5.17
CA ASP A 246 7.34 -2.48 -5.10
C ASP A 246 6.61 -2.78 -6.41
N VAL A 247 5.94 -3.92 -6.45
CA VAL A 247 5.10 -4.31 -7.60
C VAL A 247 4.03 -3.27 -7.92
N ASN A 248 3.58 -2.50 -6.93
CA ASN A 248 2.55 -1.48 -7.13
C ASN A 248 3.00 -0.32 -7.99
N THR A 249 4.27 0.00 -7.95
CA THR A 249 4.86 1.11 -8.71
C THR A 249 5.30 0.66 -10.11
N LEU A 250 5.61 -0.62 -10.28
CA LEU A 250 5.99 -1.23 -11.57
C LEU A 250 4.80 -1.38 -12.53
N MET A 251 3.57 -1.33 -12.05
CA MET A 251 2.32 -1.56 -12.79
C MET A 251 1.49 -0.29 -12.89
#